data_4be304719a99a7a3b7ca3f4b3c23f765
#
_entry.id   4be304719a99a7a3b7ca3f4b3c23f765
#
_cell.length_a   1.000
_cell.length_b   1.000
_cell.length_c   1.000
_cell.angle_alpha   90.00
_cell.angle_beta   90.00
_cell.angle_gamma   90.00
#
_symmetry.space_group_name_H-M   'P 1'
#
loop_
_entity.id
_entity.type
_entity.pdbx_description
1 polymer ?
#
loop_
_entity_poly.entity_id
_entity_poly.type
_entity_poly.pdbx_seq_one_letter_code
_entity_poly.pdbx_strand_id
1 'polypeptide(L)'
;FVYFGSFGLLCYDHEGKELWKKPLATPRSLYGTSCSPIAYGEMLILVTDDDANLPDSKVSRSRILALSKKNGRTLWERHRPFHRSGWSTPTLAKGSQGMELVVLGNGSLRGYSLPDGEEKWQGDGFSRETIARPMTGNGKVYASGSRLGGSADLNADPLPFWKAVIGFDANGDGRLERKEMTGHFTFPFRPQLPPGHPGFGLPLPQEAEKRKARLDGIFLRMDKNRDGFWDKDEFIGNLTIGRGKPLLVAVRPGGLGNVTASRVEWEFNRGIPEVPSPILHDRLIYMVSNGGVLTCVDADLGKMVYRRRLGGYGQYLASPVIAGNRLLLASEEGLLSLVRTGR
;
A
#
# COMPACT_ATOMS: atom_id res chain seq x y z
N PHE A 1 -18.36 -6.52 -13.73
CA PHE A 1 -18.10 -7.00 -12.37
C PHE A 1 -17.88 -5.81 -11.46
N VAL A 2 -18.55 -5.80 -10.29
CA VAL A 2 -18.49 -4.72 -9.31
C VAL A 2 -18.22 -5.33 -7.94
N TYR A 3 -17.25 -4.75 -7.22
CA TYR A 3 -16.96 -5.12 -5.84
C TYR A 3 -17.44 -4.02 -4.89
N PHE A 4 -18.37 -4.37 -4.02
CA PHE A 4 -18.81 -3.54 -2.91
C PHE A 4 -18.25 -4.09 -1.59
N GLY A 5 -17.42 -3.32 -0.91
CA GLY A 5 -16.79 -3.75 0.34
C GLY A 5 -17.79 -4.19 1.42
N SER A 6 -18.98 -3.61 1.43
CA SER A 6 -20.06 -3.94 2.37
C SER A 6 -20.90 -5.16 1.99
N PHE A 7 -20.72 -5.71 0.80
CA PHE A 7 -21.53 -6.85 0.32
C PHE A 7 -20.66 -7.97 -0.28
N GLY A 8 -19.77 -7.63 -1.23
CA GLY A 8 -19.01 -8.59 -2.00
C GLY A 8 -19.03 -8.28 -3.49
N LEU A 9 -19.00 -9.30 -4.33
CA LEU A 9 -18.95 -9.20 -5.79
C LEU A 9 -20.32 -9.41 -6.43
N LEU A 10 -20.59 -8.61 -7.46
CA LEU A 10 -21.75 -8.74 -8.34
C LEU A 10 -21.28 -8.75 -9.80
N CYS A 11 -21.98 -9.51 -10.60
CA CYS A 11 -21.81 -9.54 -12.05
C CYS A 11 -23.11 -9.13 -12.73
N TYR A 12 -23.01 -8.20 -13.66
CA TYR A 12 -24.12 -7.73 -14.48
C TYR A 12 -23.78 -7.92 -15.95
N ASP A 13 -24.82 -8.09 -16.79
CA ASP A 13 -24.70 -7.95 -18.24
C ASP A 13 -24.66 -6.45 -18.65
N HIS A 14 -24.65 -6.19 -19.95
CA HIS A 14 -24.59 -4.83 -20.50
C HIS A 14 -25.90 -4.06 -20.33
N GLU A 15 -27.00 -4.73 -20.10
CA GLU A 15 -28.32 -4.16 -19.81
C GLU A 15 -28.53 -3.88 -18.32
N GLY A 16 -27.53 -4.25 -17.48
CA GLY A 16 -27.60 -4.05 -16.01
C GLY A 16 -28.35 -5.15 -15.27
N LYS A 17 -28.67 -6.27 -15.89
CA LYS A 17 -29.29 -7.44 -15.24
C LYS A 17 -28.23 -8.21 -14.44
N GLU A 18 -28.55 -8.52 -13.17
CA GLU A 18 -27.69 -9.36 -12.33
C GLU A 18 -27.61 -10.79 -12.89
N LEU A 19 -26.39 -11.23 -13.20
CA LEU A 19 -26.08 -12.59 -13.63
C LEU A 19 -25.74 -13.51 -12.46
N TRP A 20 -24.95 -13.02 -11.54
CA TRP A 20 -24.62 -13.71 -10.30
C TRP A 20 -24.11 -12.74 -9.25
N LYS A 21 -24.17 -13.15 -7.98
CA LYS A 21 -23.60 -12.44 -6.84
C LYS A 21 -22.86 -13.39 -5.90
N LYS A 22 -21.86 -12.86 -5.23
CA LYS A 22 -21.07 -13.57 -4.24
C LYS A 22 -20.88 -12.69 -3.00
N PRO A 23 -21.66 -12.91 -1.93
CA PRO A 23 -21.44 -12.25 -0.65
C PRO A 23 -20.04 -12.57 -0.12
N LEU A 24 -19.35 -11.56 0.41
CA LEU A 24 -18.05 -11.66 1.07
C LEU A 24 -18.13 -10.93 2.42
N ALA A 25 -17.36 -11.40 3.39
CA ALA A 25 -17.25 -10.68 4.66
C ALA A 25 -16.69 -9.28 4.44
N THR A 26 -17.29 -8.28 5.06
CA THR A 26 -16.82 -6.89 5.01
C THR A 26 -15.43 -6.80 5.64
N PRO A 27 -14.40 -6.41 4.90
CA PRO A 27 -13.06 -6.23 5.46
C PRO A 27 -13.04 -5.05 6.44
N ARG A 28 -12.30 -5.18 7.52
CA ARG A 28 -11.96 -4.03 8.36
C ARG A 28 -10.86 -3.23 7.70
N SER A 29 -11.12 -1.98 7.45
CA SER A 29 -10.18 -1.06 6.86
C SER A 29 -10.47 0.36 7.33
N LEU A 30 -9.44 1.16 7.57
CA LEU A 30 -9.59 2.54 8.06
C LEU A 30 -10.38 3.41 7.07
N TYR A 31 -10.18 3.19 5.76
CA TYR A 31 -10.76 4.01 4.69
C TYR A 31 -11.73 3.22 3.79
N GLY A 32 -12.12 2.01 4.19
CA GLY A 32 -12.88 1.11 3.32
C GLY A 32 -12.00 0.37 2.32
N THR A 33 -12.63 -0.26 1.34
CA THR A 33 -11.95 -1.04 0.29
C THR A 33 -11.96 -0.28 -1.02
N SER A 34 -10.82 -0.24 -1.73
CA SER A 34 -10.72 0.38 -3.05
C SER A 34 -10.04 -0.50 -4.11
N CYS A 35 -9.65 -1.72 -3.73
CA CYS A 35 -9.10 -2.68 -4.68
C CYS A 35 -10.17 -3.10 -5.69
N SER A 36 -9.94 -2.87 -6.97
CA SER A 36 -10.83 -3.33 -8.04
C SER A 36 -10.52 -4.77 -8.44
N PRO A 37 -11.53 -5.58 -8.77
CA PRO A 37 -11.31 -6.89 -9.37
C PRO A 37 -10.68 -6.75 -10.75
N ILE A 38 -9.80 -7.70 -11.12
CA ILE A 38 -9.22 -7.78 -12.46
C ILE A 38 -9.60 -9.09 -13.12
N ALA A 39 -9.78 -9.07 -14.45
CA ALA A 39 -10.13 -10.24 -15.23
C ALA A 39 -8.94 -10.75 -16.05
N TYR A 40 -8.75 -12.06 -16.08
CA TYR A 40 -7.78 -12.73 -16.94
C TYR A 40 -8.32 -14.10 -17.42
N GLY A 41 -8.40 -14.29 -18.72
CA GLY A 41 -9.06 -15.49 -19.28
C GLY A 41 -10.46 -15.66 -18.68
N GLU A 42 -10.73 -16.81 -18.10
CA GLU A 42 -11.99 -17.13 -17.44
C GLU A 42 -12.00 -16.76 -15.92
N MET A 43 -10.92 -16.19 -15.43
CA MET A 43 -10.80 -15.82 -14.01
C MET A 43 -11.14 -14.36 -13.75
N LEU A 44 -11.79 -14.12 -12.62
CA LEU A 44 -11.91 -12.83 -11.96
C LEU A 44 -11.10 -12.89 -10.68
N ILE A 45 -10.15 -11.99 -10.49
CA ILE A 45 -9.23 -11.99 -9.35
C ILE A 45 -9.51 -10.77 -8.49
N LEU A 46 -9.67 -10.99 -7.18
CA LEU A 46 -9.89 -9.96 -6.18
C LEU A 46 -8.93 -10.13 -5.01
N VAL A 47 -8.29 -9.05 -4.59
CA VAL A 47 -7.53 -8.97 -3.33
C VAL A 47 -8.40 -8.33 -2.26
N THR A 48 -8.56 -9.00 -1.13
CA THR A 48 -9.29 -8.50 0.04
C THR A 48 -8.38 -8.54 1.26
N ASP A 49 -7.66 -7.46 1.52
CA ASP A 49 -6.83 -7.35 2.71
C ASP A 49 -7.62 -6.72 3.87
N ASP A 50 -7.37 -7.16 5.10
CA ASP A 50 -8.20 -6.90 6.28
C ASP A 50 -7.35 -6.56 7.50
N ASP A 51 -7.64 -5.43 8.15
CA ASP A 51 -6.97 -4.99 9.37
C ASP A 51 -7.36 -5.79 10.63
N ALA A 52 -8.46 -6.56 10.56
CA ALA A 52 -8.82 -7.50 11.63
C ALA A 52 -7.90 -8.72 11.70
N ASN A 53 -6.97 -8.79 10.79
CA ASN A 53 -6.02 -9.86 10.63
C ASN A 53 -4.90 -9.77 11.67
N LEU A 54 -5.27 -9.88 12.93
CA LEU A 54 -4.36 -9.87 14.07
C LEU A 54 -4.24 -11.30 14.57
N PRO A 55 -3.19 -11.57 15.02
CA PRO A 55 -1.90 -12.15 14.84
C PRO A 55 -1.89 -13.67 14.58
N ASP A 56 -3.02 -14.34 14.43
CA ASP A 56 -3.03 -15.76 14.12
C ASP A 56 -3.01 -16.01 12.60
N SER A 57 -1.89 -16.52 12.10
CA SER A 57 -1.68 -16.85 10.69
C SER A 57 -2.70 -17.88 10.15
N LYS A 58 -3.35 -18.65 11.04
CA LYS A 58 -4.35 -19.66 10.67
C LYS A 58 -5.73 -19.07 10.38
N VAL A 59 -5.98 -17.82 10.80
CA VAL A 59 -7.27 -17.13 10.65
C VAL A 59 -7.12 -15.81 9.86
N SER A 60 -6.14 -15.77 8.97
CA SER A 60 -5.97 -14.59 8.12
C SER A 60 -7.22 -14.32 7.29
N ARG A 61 -7.82 -13.14 7.48
CA ARG A 61 -8.94 -12.64 6.65
C ARG A 61 -8.44 -11.99 5.37
N SER A 62 -7.17 -11.59 5.33
CA SER A 62 -6.52 -11.10 4.12
C SER A 62 -6.27 -12.23 3.15
N ARG A 63 -6.72 -12.06 1.90
CA ARG A 63 -6.68 -13.13 0.90
C ARG A 63 -6.74 -12.63 -0.52
N ILE A 64 -6.31 -13.48 -1.44
CA ILE A 64 -6.57 -13.37 -2.87
C ILE A 64 -7.60 -14.43 -3.24
N LEU A 65 -8.62 -14.02 -3.97
CA LEU A 65 -9.65 -14.88 -4.52
C LEU A 65 -9.53 -14.90 -6.05
N ALA A 66 -9.48 -16.09 -6.64
CA ALA A 66 -9.74 -16.26 -8.05
C ALA A 66 -11.08 -16.96 -8.23
N LEU A 67 -11.95 -16.36 -9.01
CA LEU A 67 -13.32 -16.78 -9.23
C LEU A 67 -13.56 -17.03 -10.71
N SER A 68 -14.47 -17.94 -11.05
CA SER A 68 -14.98 -18.07 -12.41
C SER A 68 -15.80 -16.83 -12.78
N LYS A 69 -15.47 -16.18 -13.90
CA LYS A 69 -16.27 -15.07 -14.44
C LYS A 69 -17.71 -15.48 -14.75
N LYS A 70 -17.90 -16.75 -15.13
CA LYS A 70 -19.19 -17.26 -15.57
C LYS A 70 -20.23 -17.32 -14.45
N ASN A 71 -19.81 -17.69 -13.22
CA ASN A 71 -20.78 -17.99 -12.15
C ASN A 71 -20.30 -17.61 -10.73
N GLY A 72 -19.17 -16.92 -10.59
CA GLY A 72 -18.64 -16.50 -9.28
C GLY A 72 -18.11 -17.63 -8.39
N ARG A 73 -18.03 -18.88 -8.91
CA ARG A 73 -17.46 -19.99 -8.13
C ARG A 73 -15.98 -19.77 -7.88
N THR A 74 -15.52 -20.01 -6.64
CA THR A 74 -14.10 -19.94 -6.30
C THR A 74 -13.33 -21.03 -7.05
N LEU A 75 -12.30 -20.64 -7.76
CA LEU A 75 -11.34 -21.50 -8.44
C LEU A 75 -10.21 -21.83 -7.49
N TRP A 76 -9.64 -20.80 -6.84
CA TRP A 76 -8.69 -20.93 -5.76
C TRP A 76 -8.76 -19.72 -4.82
N GLU A 77 -8.25 -19.91 -3.61
CA GLU A 77 -8.14 -18.89 -2.57
C GLU A 77 -6.76 -19.00 -1.92
N ARG A 78 -6.09 -17.86 -1.70
CA ARG A 78 -4.83 -17.81 -0.98
C ARG A 78 -4.91 -16.81 0.16
N HIS A 79 -4.72 -17.31 1.36
CA HIS A 79 -4.57 -16.47 2.53
C HIS A 79 -3.24 -15.72 2.49
N ARG A 80 -3.28 -14.49 2.95
CA ARG A 80 -2.14 -13.58 3.04
C ARG A 80 -1.89 -13.26 4.52
N PRO A 81 -1.25 -14.17 5.28
CA PRO A 81 -1.00 -13.96 6.69
C PRO A 81 -0.16 -12.69 6.87
N PHE A 82 -0.42 -11.96 7.96
CA PHE A 82 0.24 -10.69 8.31
C PHE A 82 0.00 -9.50 7.35
N HIS A 83 -0.75 -9.67 6.26
CA HIS A 83 -1.13 -8.54 5.42
C HIS A 83 -2.27 -7.77 6.08
N ARG A 84 -2.15 -6.46 6.05
CA ARG A 84 -3.15 -5.52 6.52
C ARG A 84 -3.79 -4.82 5.32
N SER A 85 -4.87 -4.08 5.57
CA SER A 85 -5.57 -3.37 4.50
C SER A 85 -4.60 -2.59 3.61
N GLY A 86 -4.78 -2.76 2.32
CA GLY A 86 -4.14 -2.04 1.24
C GLY A 86 -5.20 -1.63 0.23
N TRP A 87 -4.90 -0.64 -0.59
CA TRP A 87 -5.88 -0.05 -1.52
C TRP A 87 -5.46 -0.20 -2.98
N SER A 88 -4.29 -0.75 -3.22
CA SER A 88 -3.75 -0.94 -4.57
C SER A 88 -4.48 -2.05 -5.31
N THR A 89 -4.99 -1.73 -6.51
CA THR A 89 -5.52 -2.73 -7.44
C THR A 89 -4.36 -3.53 -8.04
N PRO A 90 -4.42 -4.86 -8.07
CA PRO A 90 -3.36 -5.68 -8.65
C PRO A 90 -3.20 -5.47 -10.16
N THR A 91 -2.08 -5.94 -10.69
CA THR A 91 -1.82 -5.97 -12.13
C THR A 91 -1.31 -7.34 -12.56
N LEU A 92 -1.24 -7.57 -13.86
CA LEU A 92 -0.68 -8.78 -14.45
C LEU A 92 0.65 -8.45 -15.11
N ALA A 93 1.64 -9.29 -14.93
CA ALA A 93 2.95 -9.16 -15.56
C ALA A 93 3.41 -10.49 -16.16
N LYS A 94 4.16 -10.43 -17.25
CA LYS A 94 4.75 -11.63 -17.86
C LYS A 94 6.11 -11.88 -17.19
N GLY A 95 6.15 -12.88 -16.32
CA GLY A 95 7.38 -13.38 -15.70
C GLY A 95 8.08 -14.41 -16.58
N SER A 96 9.16 -14.98 -16.06
CA SER A 96 9.94 -16.00 -16.76
C SER A 96 9.19 -17.34 -16.96
N GLN A 97 8.22 -17.62 -16.09
CA GLN A 97 7.44 -18.86 -16.10
C GLN A 97 5.99 -18.67 -16.54
N GLY A 98 5.65 -17.53 -17.15
CA GLY A 98 4.29 -17.22 -17.60
C GLY A 98 3.74 -15.93 -17.02
N MET A 99 2.43 -15.78 -17.07
CA MET A 99 1.75 -14.61 -16.47
C MET A 99 1.67 -14.75 -14.97
N GLU A 100 1.96 -13.66 -14.26
CA GLU A 100 1.93 -13.56 -12.80
C GLU A 100 0.95 -12.47 -12.38
N LEU A 101 0.30 -12.67 -11.24
CA LEU A 101 -0.43 -11.63 -10.54
C LEU A 101 0.55 -10.85 -9.69
N VAL A 102 0.57 -9.54 -9.85
CA VAL A 102 1.44 -8.65 -9.07
C VAL A 102 0.61 -7.76 -8.17
N VAL A 103 0.87 -7.82 -6.88
CA VAL A 103 0.14 -7.11 -5.82
C VAL A 103 1.09 -6.22 -5.03
N LEU A 104 0.76 -4.95 -4.92
CA LEU A 104 1.47 -3.99 -4.08
C LEU A 104 0.71 -3.80 -2.77
N GLY A 105 1.37 -3.96 -1.64
CA GLY A 105 0.75 -3.77 -0.32
C GLY A 105 1.63 -4.24 0.82
N ASN A 106 1.34 -3.75 2.00
CA ASN A 106 2.03 -4.14 3.23
C ASN A 106 3.57 -4.08 3.16
N GLY A 107 4.09 -2.99 2.56
CA GLY A 107 5.54 -2.73 2.48
C GLY A 107 6.27 -3.40 1.31
N SER A 108 5.59 -4.20 0.49
CA SER A 108 6.22 -4.97 -0.57
C SER A 108 5.38 -5.09 -1.84
N LEU A 109 6.06 -5.30 -2.96
CA LEU A 109 5.50 -5.74 -4.22
C LEU A 109 5.68 -7.25 -4.31
N ARG A 110 4.61 -8.00 -4.58
CA ARG A 110 4.65 -9.46 -4.57
C ARG A 110 4.10 -10.04 -5.85
N GLY A 111 4.75 -11.09 -6.36
CA GLY A 111 4.31 -11.86 -7.51
C GLY A 111 3.73 -13.20 -7.10
N TYR A 112 2.58 -13.53 -7.68
CA TYR A 112 1.84 -14.76 -7.42
C TYR A 112 1.60 -15.53 -8.72
N SER A 113 1.65 -16.84 -8.64
CA SER A 113 1.26 -17.73 -9.71
C SER A 113 -0.24 -17.58 -10.01
N LEU A 114 -0.61 -17.44 -11.28
CA LEU A 114 -2.02 -17.32 -11.66
C LEU A 114 -2.82 -18.64 -11.53
N PRO A 115 -2.25 -19.82 -11.86
CA PRO A 115 -2.99 -21.06 -11.76
C PRO A 115 -3.48 -21.43 -10.36
N ASP A 116 -2.72 -21.08 -9.32
CA ASP A 116 -2.95 -21.53 -7.95
C ASP A 116 -2.79 -20.47 -6.86
N GLY A 117 -2.36 -19.26 -7.23
CA GLY A 117 -2.16 -18.14 -6.31
C GLY A 117 -0.95 -18.28 -5.38
N GLU A 118 -0.02 -19.20 -5.65
CA GLU A 118 1.19 -19.36 -4.84
C GLU A 118 2.08 -18.13 -4.94
N GLU A 119 2.53 -17.60 -3.78
CA GLU A 119 3.50 -16.50 -3.75
C GLU A 119 4.86 -17.00 -4.25
N LYS A 120 5.40 -16.35 -5.26
CA LYS A 120 6.68 -16.71 -5.86
C LYS A 120 7.81 -15.79 -5.41
N TRP A 121 7.57 -14.49 -5.42
CA TRP A 121 8.61 -13.51 -5.10
C TRP A 121 8.05 -12.27 -4.41
N GLN A 122 8.93 -11.56 -3.73
CA GLN A 122 8.65 -10.25 -3.15
C GLN A 122 9.80 -9.28 -3.36
N GLY A 123 9.47 -8.00 -3.55
CA GLY A 123 10.41 -6.87 -3.53
C GLY A 123 9.97 -5.87 -2.46
N ASP A 124 10.89 -5.50 -1.57
CA ASP A 124 10.60 -4.66 -0.41
C ASP A 124 10.93 -3.18 -0.65
N GLY A 125 10.62 -2.33 0.33
CA GLY A 125 11.00 -0.91 0.37
C GLY A 125 9.85 0.08 0.26
N PHE A 126 8.61 -0.41 0.12
CA PHE A 126 7.42 0.43 0.08
C PHE A 126 6.88 0.75 1.48
N SER A 127 6.04 1.77 1.56
CA SER A 127 5.22 1.98 2.75
C SER A 127 4.17 0.87 2.91
N ARG A 128 3.70 0.67 4.13
CA ARG A 128 2.62 -0.29 4.40
C ARG A 128 1.33 0.07 3.66
N GLU A 129 1.02 1.35 3.65
CA GLU A 129 -0.19 1.89 3.05
C GLU A 129 0.12 2.31 1.62
N THR A 130 -0.25 1.49 0.66
CA THR A 130 -0.09 1.76 -0.77
C THR A 130 -1.44 1.81 -1.46
N ILE A 131 -1.61 2.78 -2.35
CA ILE A 131 -2.87 3.03 -3.06
C ILE A 131 -2.67 2.86 -4.56
N ALA A 132 -1.58 3.39 -5.09
CA ALA A 132 -1.31 3.39 -6.51
C ALA A 132 -1.25 1.98 -7.11
N ARG A 133 -1.91 1.80 -8.24
CA ARG A 133 -1.85 0.56 -9.01
C ARG A 133 -0.48 0.41 -9.69
N PRO A 134 0.18 -0.74 -9.61
CA PRO A 134 1.37 -1.02 -10.39
C PRO A 134 1.06 -1.02 -11.89
N MET A 135 1.96 -0.49 -12.69
CA MET A 135 1.89 -0.49 -14.16
C MET A 135 2.77 -1.60 -14.72
N THR A 136 2.44 -2.06 -15.91
CA THR A 136 3.28 -3.02 -16.66
C THR A 136 3.55 -2.52 -18.06
N GLY A 137 4.75 -2.75 -18.52
CA GLY A 137 5.20 -2.39 -19.87
C GLY A 137 6.68 -2.66 -20.05
N ASN A 138 7.15 -2.75 -21.27
CA ASN A 138 8.58 -2.96 -21.59
C ASN A 138 9.23 -4.14 -20.85
N GLY A 139 8.45 -5.20 -20.57
CA GLY A 139 8.92 -6.37 -19.81
C GLY A 139 9.14 -6.13 -18.31
N LYS A 140 8.64 -5.03 -17.77
CA LYS A 140 8.83 -4.61 -16.38
C LYS A 140 7.50 -4.35 -15.67
N VAL A 141 7.56 -4.35 -14.35
CA VAL A 141 6.54 -3.80 -13.46
C VAL A 141 7.07 -2.50 -12.88
N TYR A 142 6.28 -1.46 -12.93
CA TYR A 142 6.58 -0.18 -12.30
C TYR A 142 5.60 0.01 -11.13
N ALA A 143 6.12 0.11 -9.92
CA ALA A 143 5.31 0.27 -8.73
C ALA A 143 5.72 1.54 -7.98
N SER A 144 4.72 2.24 -7.46
CA SER A 144 4.96 3.46 -6.68
C SER A 144 4.16 3.46 -5.39
N GLY A 145 4.73 4.08 -4.37
CA GLY A 145 4.03 4.28 -3.11
C GLY A 145 4.66 5.40 -2.31
N SER A 146 3.82 6.21 -1.70
CA SER A 146 4.23 7.25 -0.77
C SER A 146 3.08 7.55 0.17
N ARG A 147 3.39 7.74 1.44
CA ARG A 147 2.43 8.19 2.44
C ARG A 147 2.55 9.68 2.77
N LEU A 148 3.64 10.31 2.43
CA LEU A 148 3.99 11.65 2.91
C LEU A 148 4.32 12.63 1.80
N GLY A 149 3.43 12.73 0.80
CA GLY A 149 3.52 13.77 -0.22
C GLY A 149 4.63 13.61 -1.25
N GLY A 150 5.32 12.48 -1.27
CA GLY A 150 6.20 12.12 -2.37
C GLY A 150 7.58 12.78 -2.39
N SER A 151 8.10 13.19 -1.23
CA SER A 151 9.47 13.70 -1.10
C SER A 151 10.34 12.77 -0.25
N ALA A 152 11.54 12.47 -0.72
CA ALA A 152 12.53 11.71 0.04
C ALA A 152 12.93 12.41 1.35
N ASP A 153 12.85 13.74 1.37
CA ASP A 153 13.21 14.55 2.52
C ASP A 153 12.18 14.46 3.67
N LEU A 154 11.00 13.87 3.41
CA LEU A 154 9.94 13.66 4.41
C LEU A 154 10.00 12.29 5.09
N ASN A 155 11.00 11.48 4.81
CA ASN A 155 11.23 10.24 5.55
C ASN A 155 11.60 10.57 6.99
N ALA A 156 10.74 10.17 7.93
CA ALA A 156 11.04 10.36 9.34
C ALA A 156 12.13 9.38 9.77
N ASP A 157 13.19 9.89 10.36
CA ASP A 157 14.12 9.06 11.13
C ASP A 157 13.35 8.32 12.23
N PRO A 158 13.40 6.99 12.31
CA PRO A 158 12.68 6.23 13.33
C PRO A 158 13.34 6.32 14.72
N LEU A 159 14.62 6.70 14.81
CA LEU A 159 15.35 6.73 16.09
C LEU A 159 14.75 7.68 17.14
N PRO A 160 14.31 8.90 16.82
CA PRO A 160 13.64 9.76 17.81
C PRO A 160 12.35 9.14 18.37
N PHE A 161 11.62 8.38 17.55
CA PHE A 161 10.42 7.68 18.02
C PHE A 161 10.75 6.53 18.96
N TRP A 162 11.78 5.77 18.66
CA TRP A 162 12.28 4.74 19.59
C TRP A 162 12.74 5.34 20.91
N LYS A 163 13.53 6.41 20.87
CA LYS A 163 13.99 7.12 22.08
C LYS A 163 12.82 7.61 22.94
N ALA A 164 11.75 8.10 22.30
CA ALA A 164 10.56 8.55 23.03
C ALA A 164 9.80 7.39 23.67
N VAL A 165 9.75 6.23 23.01
CA VAL A 165 9.06 5.03 23.48
C VAL A 165 9.83 4.35 24.61
N ILE A 166 11.14 4.17 24.45
CA ILE A 166 11.97 3.51 25.46
C ILE A 166 12.12 4.34 26.75
N GLY A 167 11.76 5.61 26.72
CA GLY A 167 11.63 6.43 27.93
C GLY A 167 10.55 5.96 28.89
N PHE A 168 9.70 5.02 28.52
CA PHE A 168 8.70 4.35 29.37
C PHE A 168 9.16 2.99 29.90
N ASP A 169 10.33 2.52 29.51
CA ASP A 169 10.98 1.32 30.06
C ASP A 169 11.33 1.58 31.54
N ALA A 170 10.53 1.01 32.42
CA ALA A 170 10.62 1.26 33.85
C ALA A 170 11.65 0.35 34.54
N ASN A 171 11.93 -0.81 33.97
CA ASN A 171 12.87 -1.76 34.51
C ASN A 171 14.31 -1.60 33.98
N GLY A 172 14.47 -0.82 32.88
CA GLY A 172 15.76 -0.51 32.27
C GLY A 172 16.37 -1.65 31.47
N ASP A 173 15.56 -2.61 31.00
CA ASP A 173 16.06 -3.77 30.26
C ASP A 173 16.29 -3.50 28.76
N GLY A 174 15.99 -2.29 28.29
CA GLY A 174 16.17 -1.85 26.91
C GLY A 174 15.05 -2.29 25.97
N ARG A 175 13.95 -2.83 26.50
CA ARG A 175 12.75 -3.24 25.78
C ARG A 175 11.53 -2.65 26.45
N LEU A 176 10.38 -2.66 25.79
CA LEU A 176 9.14 -2.15 26.38
C LEU A 176 8.10 -3.25 26.48
N GLU A 177 7.65 -3.56 27.69
CA GLU A 177 6.53 -4.46 27.94
C GLU A 177 5.19 -3.71 27.93
N ARG A 178 4.12 -4.45 27.65
CA ARG A 178 2.78 -3.88 27.69
C ARG A 178 2.41 -3.29 29.05
N LYS A 179 2.88 -3.88 30.15
CA LYS A 179 2.62 -3.39 31.51
C LYS A 179 3.27 -2.04 31.81
N GLU A 180 4.32 -1.65 31.08
CA GLU A 180 5.03 -0.39 31.22
C GLU A 180 4.36 0.77 30.46
N MET A 181 3.39 0.45 29.60
CA MET A 181 2.59 1.45 28.90
C MET A 181 1.55 2.09 29.83
N THR A 182 2.00 2.81 30.83
CA THR A 182 1.19 3.43 31.88
C THR A 182 1.22 4.96 31.81
N GLY A 183 0.41 5.63 32.61
CA GLY A 183 0.43 7.09 32.75
C GLY A 183 0.18 7.81 31.42
N HIS A 184 1.14 8.61 31.00
CA HIS A 184 1.08 9.40 29.77
C HIS A 184 1.50 8.65 28.52
N PHE A 185 1.68 7.32 28.59
CA PHE A 185 2.06 6.55 27.41
C PHE A 185 1.02 6.71 26.30
N THR A 186 1.52 7.05 25.11
CA THR A 186 0.80 6.97 23.85
C THR A 186 1.82 6.73 22.74
N PHE A 187 1.36 6.24 21.58
CA PHE A 187 2.26 6.11 20.44
C PHE A 187 2.74 7.50 19.98
N PRO A 188 4.05 7.78 20.01
CA PRO A 188 4.56 9.12 19.73
C PRO A 188 4.27 9.54 18.29
N PHE A 189 3.74 10.74 18.12
CA PHE A 189 3.52 11.38 16.83
C PHE A 189 4.55 12.50 16.58
N ARG A 190 4.88 13.23 17.63
CA ARG A 190 5.94 14.25 17.64
C ARG A 190 6.93 13.92 18.76
N PRO A 191 7.91 13.04 18.51
CA PRO A 191 8.82 12.52 19.54
C PRO A 191 9.74 13.58 20.15
N GLN A 192 9.85 14.77 19.54
CA GLN A 192 10.59 15.91 20.07
C GLN A 192 9.86 16.63 21.22
N LEU A 193 8.57 16.37 21.41
CA LEU A 193 7.80 16.91 22.54
C LEU A 193 7.89 15.97 23.74
N PRO A 194 7.80 16.49 24.97
CA PRO A 194 7.84 15.65 26.17
C PRO A 194 6.56 14.79 26.28
N PRO A 195 6.65 13.58 26.87
CA PRO A 195 5.48 12.78 27.22
C PRO A 195 4.50 13.60 28.08
N GLY A 196 3.20 13.45 27.81
CA GLY A 196 2.14 14.23 28.45
C GLY A 196 1.80 15.56 27.75
N HIS A 197 2.63 16.05 26.84
CA HIS A 197 2.27 17.20 26.01
C HIS A 197 1.13 16.80 25.04
N PRO A 198 0.08 17.64 24.85
CA PRO A 198 -1.07 17.30 24.00
C PRO A 198 -0.73 16.92 22.55
N GLY A 199 0.39 17.43 22.04
CA GLY A 199 0.86 17.10 20.68
C GLY A 199 1.89 15.97 20.60
N PHE A 200 2.27 15.35 21.73
CA PHE A 200 3.31 14.32 21.75
C PHE A 200 2.89 13.06 20.97
N GLY A 201 1.70 12.57 21.23
CA GLY A 201 1.28 11.30 20.68
C GLY A 201 -0.16 11.27 20.15
N LEU A 202 -0.55 10.11 19.65
CA LEU A 202 -1.91 9.89 19.18
C LEU A 202 -2.90 9.95 20.35
N PRO A 203 -4.04 10.66 20.21
CA PRO A 203 -5.04 10.71 21.25
C PRO A 203 -5.52 9.31 21.64
N LEU A 204 -5.60 9.05 22.93
CA LEU A 204 -6.15 7.83 23.48
C LEU A 204 -7.56 8.09 24.04
N PRO A 205 -8.46 7.09 24.01
CA PRO A 205 -9.79 7.19 24.62
C PRO A 205 -9.70 7.54 26.10
N GLN A 206 -10.62 8.36 26.60
CA GLN A 206 -10.71 8.71 28.03
C GLN A 206 -11.24 7.54 28.85
N GLU A 207 -12.13 6.73 28.30
CA GLU A 207 -12.70 5.55 28.97
C GLU A 207 -11.63 4.47 29.15
N ALA A 208 -11.49 3.98 30.39
CA ALA A 208 -10.42 3.04 30.78
C ALA A 208 -10.38 1.77 29.91
N GLU A 209 -11.54 1.15 29.67
CA GLU A 209 -11.62 -0.08 28.87
C GLU A 209 -11.26 0.16 27.40
N LYS A 210 -11.74 1.24 26.81
CA LYS A 210 -11.39 1.60 25.43
C LYS A 210 -9.93 1.98 25.30
N ARG A 211 -9.40 2.68 26.32
CA ARG A 211 -7.98 3.02 26.39
C ARG A 211 -7.13 1.76 26.46
N LYS A 212 -7.47 0.84 27.36
CA LYS A 212 -6.80 -0.46 27.49
C LYS A 212 -6.81 -1.23 26.17
N ALA A 213 -7.99 -1.41 25.57
CA ALA A 213 -8.14 -2.11 24.29
C ALA A 213 -7.32 -1.45 23.16
N ARG A 214 -7.25 -0.10 23.14
CA ARG A 214 -6.42 0.63 22.18
C ARG A 214 -4.94 0.38 22.37
N LEU A 215 -4.45 0.39 23.61
CA LEU A 215 -3.06 0.12 23.95
C LEU A 215 -2.70 -1.34 23.67
N ASP A 216 -3.56 -2.29 24.01
CA ASP A 216 -3.36 -3.70 23.70
C ASP A 216 -3.25 -3.91 22.16
N GLY A 217 -4.11 -3.28 21.39
CA GLY A 217 -4.06 -3.33 19.93
C GLY A 217 -2.81 -2.65 19.33
N ILE A 218 -2.31 -1.58 19.95
CA ILE A 218 -1.05 -0.94 19.55
C ILE A 218 0.12 -1.88 19.87
N PHE A 219 0.16 -2.44 21.08
CA PHE A 219 1.21 -3.34 21.52
C PHE A 219 1.35 -4.55 20.59
N LEU A 220 0.27 -5.32 20.42
CA LEU A 220 0.26 -6.51 19.56
C LEU A 220 0.61 -6.24 18.10
N ARG A 221 0.43 -5.00 17.64
CA ARG A 221 0.77 -4.62 16.27
C ARG A 221 2.27 -4.47 16.06
N MET A 222 2.98 -4.04 17.10
CA MET A 222 4.41 -3.79 17.06
C MET A 222 5.22 -5.04 17.44
N ASP A 223 4.75 -5.80 18.42
CA ASP A 223 5.31 -7.09 18.84
C ASP A 223 5.01 -8.16 17.77
N LYS A 224 5.90 -8.30 16.81
CA LYS A 224 5.72 -9.21 15.65
C LYS A 224 6.12 -10.63 15.94
N ASN A 225 7.20 -10.80 16.71
CA ASN A 225 7.73 -12.12 17.08
C ASN A 225 6.93 -12.73 18.24
N ARG A 226 6.10 -11.92 18.94
CA ARG A 226 5.23 -12.28 20.07
C ARG A 226 5.98 -12.80 21.30
N ASP A 227 7.11 -12.22 21.53
CA ASP A 227 7.87 -12.51 22.76
C ASP A 227 7.38 -11.71 23.96
N GLY A 228 6.40 -10.80 23.79
CA GLY A 228 5.82 -9.97 24.83
C GLY A 228 6.54 -8.66 25.05
N PHE A 229 7.46 -8.29 24.17
CA PHE A 229 8.25 -7.07 24.24
C PHE A 229 8.20 -6.29 22.91
N TRP A 230 8.53 -5.02 22.97
CA TRP A 230 8.99 -4.26 21.81
C TRP A 230 10.49 -4.07 21.96
N ASP A 231 11.25 -4.67 21.10
CA ASP A 231 12.64 -4.34 20.96
C ASP A 231 12.88 -3.21 19.94
N LYS A 232 14.12 -2.73 19.88
CA LYS A 232 14.49 -1.65 18.97
C LYS A 232 14.31 -2.02 17.50
N ASP A 233 14.69 -3.22 17.13
CA ASP A 233 14.71 -3.65 15.73
C ASP A 233 13.30 -3.87 15.21
N GLU A 234 12.43 -4.49 16.01
CA GLU A 234 11.01 -4.60 15.71
C GLU A 234 10.33 -3.25 15.55
N PHE A 235 10.57 -2.36 16.51
CA PHE A 235 9.97 -1.03 16.51
C PHE A 235 10.41 -0.24 15.28
N ILE A 236 11.71 -0.16 15.02
CA ILE A 236 12.27 0.56 13.88
C ILE A 236 11.82 -0.07 12.57
N GLY A 237 11.91 -1.40 12.44
CA GLY A 237 11.48 -2.12 11.25
C GLY A 237 10.00 -1.90 10.93
N ASN A 238 9.14 -1.98 11.94
CA ASN A 238 7.70 -1.76 11.78
C ASN A 238 7.37 -0.30 11.45
N LEU A 239 8.07 0.65 12.05
CA LEU A 239 7.88 2.06 11.76
C LEU A 239 8.36 2.43 10.34
N THR A 240 9.45 1.85 9.90
CA THR A 240 10.00 2.00 8.56
C THR A 240 9.02 1.49 7.50
N ILE A 241 8.46 0.29 7.68
CA ILE A 241 7.41 -0.25 6.81
C ILE A 241 6.16 0.63 6.85
N GLY A 242 5.73 1.07 8.04
CA GLY A 242 4.53 1.89 8.21
C GLY A 242 4.63 3.27 7.57
N ARG A 243 5.80 3.86 7.57
CA ARG A 243 6.06 5.18 6.97
C ARG A 243 6.57 5.08 5.55
N GLY A 244 7.46 4.13 5.28
CA GLY A 244 8.10 3.92 3.99
C GLY A 244 8.88 5.13 3.50
N LYS A 245 9.56 4.98 2.41
CA LYS A 245 10.11 6.09 1.63
C LYS A 245 9.23 6.32 0.40
N PRO A 246 9.12 7.57 -0.09
CA PRO A 246 8.56 7.80 -1.42
C PRO A 246 9.36 7.03 -2.45
N LEU A 247 8.72 6.17 -3.22
CA LEU A 247 9.40 5.24 -4.10
C LEU A 247 8.61 4.98 -5.38
N LEU A 248 9.29 5.07 -6.51
CA LEU A 248 8.90 4.47 -7.77
C LEU A 248 10.04 3.55 -8.19
N VAL A 249 9.73 2.30 -8.48
CA VAL A 249 10.72 1.31 -8.92
C VAL A 249 10.33 0.67 -10.24
N ALA A 250 11.34 0.22 -10.99
CA ALA A 250 11.17 -0.76 -12.05
C ALA A 250 11.71 -2.10 -11.60
N VAL A 251 10.88 -3.13 -11.71
CA VAL A 251 11.20 -4.50 -11.29
C VAL A 251 10.99 -5.43 -12.48
N ARG A 252 11.95 -6.31 -12.77
CA ARG A 252 11.73 -7.43 -13.70
C ARG A 252 10.89 -8.50 -13.00
N PRO A 253 9.70 -8.83 -13.51
CA PRO A 253 8.85 -9.86 -12.91
C PRO A 253 9.50 -11.24 -12.94
N GLY A 254 9.06 -12.12 -12.04
CA GLY A 254 9.61 -13.47 -11.88
C GLY A 254 10.69 -13.58 -10.82
N GLY A 255 11.24 -14.79 -10.68
CA GLY A 255 12.18 -15.15 -9.63
C GLY A 255 11.51 -15.88 -8.48
N LEU A 256 12.25 -16.11 -7.40
CA LEU A 256 11.78 -16.78 -6.19
C LEU A 256 12.28 -16.05 -4.96
N GLY A 257 11.47 -16.01 -3.91
CA GLY A 257 11.82 -15.40 -2.63
C GLY A 257 12.02 -13.88 -2.74
N ASN A 258 12.92 -13.31 -1.95
CA ASN A 258 13.18 -11.88 -1.96
C ASN A 258 14.05 -11.48 -3.17
N VAL A 259 13.48 -10.69 -4.06
CA VAL A 259 14.13 -10.27 -5.30
C VAL A 259 14.59 -8.80 -5.29
N THR A 260 14.52 -8.12 -4.16
CA THR A 260 14.84 -6.69 -4.04
C THR A 260 16.23 -6.37 -4.61
N ALA A 261 17.24 -7.13 -4.22
CA ALA A 261 18.60 -6.90 -4.67
C ALA A 261 18.90 -7.39 -6.10
N SER A 262 18.10 -8.31 -6.63
CA SER A 262 18.44 -9.00 -7.90
C SER A 262 17.59 -8.56 -9.09
N ARG A 263 16.40 -7.98 -8.87
CA ARG A 263 15.46 -7.67 -9.95
C ARG A 263 14.94 -6.24 -9.96
N VAL A 264 15.24 -5.42 -8.97
CA VAL A 264 15.05 -3.97 -9.04
C VAL A 264 16.11 -3.41 -9.98
N GLU A 265 15.68 -2.78 -11.08
CA GLU A 265 16.59 -2.21 -12.07
C GLU A 265 16.96 -0.77 -11.74
N TRP A 266 15.99 0.00 -11.24
CA TRP A 266 16.21 1.36 -10.79
C TRP A 266 15.15 1.79 -9.77
N GLU A 267 15.49 2.79 -8.98
CA GLU A 267 14.62 3.47 -8.03
C GLU A 267 14.60 4.98 -8.32
N PHE A 268 13.44 5.58 -8.11
CA PHE A 268 13.24 7.03 -8.19
C PHE A 268 12.37 7.48 -7.01
N ASN A 269 12.70 8.62 -6.38
CA ASN A 269 12.12 9.00 -5.08
C ASN A 269 11.65 10.46 -4.99
N ARG A 270 11.40 11.13 -6.12
CA ARG A 270 10.95 12.52 -6.14
C ARG A 270 9.59 12.67 -6.80
N GLY A 271 8.70 13.46 -6.16
CA GLY A 271 7.37 13.74 -6.69
C GLY A 271 6.48 12.51 -6.82
N ILE A 272 6.70 11.51 -5.98
CA ILE A 272 5.89 10.30 -5.94
C ILE A 272 4.51 10.63 -5.36
N PRO A 273 3.42 10.36 -6.08
CA PRO A 273 2.08 10.61 -5.59
C PRO A 273 1.71 9.66 -4.44
N GLU A 274 0.84 10.14 -3.56
CA GLU A 274 0.28 9.33 -2.48
C GLU A 274 -0.90 8.48 -2.98
N VAL A 275 -1.86 9.11 -3.63
CA VAL A 275 -3.13 8.49 -4.08
C VAL A 275 -3.13 8.20 -5.58
N PRO A 276 -2.84 9.16 -6.46
CA PRO A 276 -2.92 8.92 -7.90
C PRO A 276 -2.00 7.79 -8.36
N SER A 277 -2.53 6.89 -9.16
CA SER A 277 -1.69 5.91 -9.86
C SER A 277 -0.92 6.61 -10.98
N PRO A 278 0.40 6.43 -11.08
CA PRO A 278 1.15 6.86 -12.26
C PRO A 278 0.63 6.19 -13.54
N ILE A 279 0.93 6.78 -14.69
CA ILE A 279 0.59 6.20 -15.98
C ILE A 279 1.83 6.08 -16.87
N LEU A 280 1.98 4.90 -17.49
CA LEU A 280 3.04 4.61 -18.46
C LEU A 280 2.51 4.86 -19.87
N HIS A 281 3.22 5.68 -20.65
CA HIS A 281 2.92 5.94 -22.06
C HIS A 281 4.20 6.25 -22.83
N ASP A 282 4.42 5.61 -23.95
CA ASP A 282 5.59 5.81 -24.83
C ASP A 282 6.94 5.83 -24.09
N ARG A 283 7.16 4.83 -23.22
CA ARG A 283 8.37 4.67 -22.39
C ARG A 283 8.60 5.83 -21.39
N LEU A 284 7.56 6.59 -21.08
CA LEU A 284 7.56 7.66 -20.09
C LEU A 284 6.52 7.37 -19.01
N ILE A 285 6.88 7.62 -17.77
CA ILE A 285 5.98 7.50 -16.62
C ILE A 285 5.61 8.91 -16.17
N TYR A 286 4.32 9.17 -16.12
CA TYR A 286 3.78 10.46 -15.67
C TYR A 286 3.15 10.31 -14.30
N MET A 287 3.49 11.21 -13.40
CA MET A 287 2.99 11.26 -12.02
C MET A 287 2.54 12.68 -11.70
N VAL A 288 1.42 12.81 -11.01
CA VAL A 288 0.97 14.08 -10.43
C VAL A 288 0.90 13.97 -8.91
N SER A 289 1.53 14.88 -8.21
CA SER A 289 1.47 14.99 -6.75
C SER A 289 0.70 16.24 -6.32
N ASN A 290 0.32 16.28 -5.04
CA ASN A 290 -0.37 17.42 -4.44
C ASN A 290 0.39 18.74 -4.73
N GLY A 291 -0.36 19.84 -4.85
CA GLY A 291 0.16 21.11 -5.31
C GLY A 291 0.37 21.20 -6.83
N GLY A 292 -0.21 20.26 -7.60
CA GLY A 292 -0.20 20.27 -9.06
C GLY A 292 1.19 20.09 -9.66
N VAL A 293 2.01 19.23 -9.08
CA VAL A 293 3.36 18.99 -9.61
C VAL A 293 3.36 17.73 -10.48
N LEU A 294 3.47 17.94 -11.79
CA LEU A 294 3.64 16.88 -12.79
C LEU A 294 5.12 16.51 -12.89
N THR A 295 5.42 15.23 -12.69
CA THR A 295 6.75 14.65 -12.86
C THR A 295 6.72 13.62 -13.99
N CYS A 296 7.66 13.72 -14.92
CA CYS A 296 7.87 12.74 -15.99
C CYS A 296 9.21 12.03 -15.81
N VAL A 297 9.19 10.71 -15.85
CA VAL A 297 10.35 9.84 -15.66
C VAL A 297 10.51 8.93 -16.88
N ASP A 298 11.74 8.76 -17.34
CA ASP A 298 12.10 7.77 -18.36
C ASP A 298 11.93 6.36 -17.78
N ALA A 299 11.08 5.55 -18.37
CA ALA A 299 10.71 4.23 -17.86
C ALA A 299 11.85 3.21 -17.96
N ASP A 300 12.81 3.40 -18.85
CA ASP A 300 13.94 2.48 -18.98
C ASP A 300 15.08 2.84 -18.03
N LEU A 301 15.34 4.13 -17.86
CA LEU A 301 16.50 4.64 -17.12
C LEU A 301 16.18 5.03 -15.67
N GLY A 302 14.92 5.25 -15.30
CA GLY A 302 14.53 5.78 -13.99
C GLY A 302 14.97 7.24 -13.78
N LYS A 303 15.27 7.97 -14.85
CA LYS A 303 15.74 9.36 -14.77
C LYS A 303 14.59 10.33 -15.01
N MET A 304 14.59 11.42 -14.26
CA MET A 304 13.63 12.51 -14.46
C MET A 304 13.87 13.15 -15.83
N VAL A 305 12.81 13.21 -16.64
CA VAL A 305 12.78 13.92 -17.91
C VAL A 305 12.44 15.39 -17.68
N TYR A 306 11.37 15.64 -16.96
CA TYR A 306 11.00 16.97 -16.49
C TYR A 306 10.14 16.93 -15.24
N ARG A 307 10.04 18.09 -14.58
CA ARG A 307 9.12 18.35 -13.48
C ARG A 307 8.55 19.75 -13.65
N ARG A 308 7.23 19.87 -13.67
CA ARG A 308 6.51 21.14 -13.97
C ARG A 308 5.35 21.34 -13.01
N ARG A 309 5.06 22.58 -12.66
CA ARG A 309 3.81 22.94 -12.01
C ARG A 309 2.70 23.10 -13.05
N LEU A 310 1.56 22.49 -12.74
CA LEU A 310 0.28 22.78 -13.38
C LEU A 310 -0.29 24.07 -12.77
N GLY A 311 -1.27 24.66 -13.41
CA GLY A 311 -1.87 25.92 -12.91
C GLY A 311 -2.72 25.79 -11.65
N GLY A 312 -3.05 24.56 -11.23
CA GLY A 312 -3.81 24.29 -10.02
C GLY A 312 -2.93 24.03 -8.81
N TYR A 313 -3.46 24.32 -7.64
CA TYR A 313 -2.91 23.93 -6.34
C TYR A 313 -3.92 23.00 -5.68
N GLY A 314 -3.67 22.60 -4.43
CA GLY A 314 -4.53 21.69 -3.69
C GLY A 314 -4.21 20.22 -3.97
N GLN A 315 -5.18 19.38 -3.73
CA GLN A 315 -4.97 17.94 -3.81
C GLN A 315 -5.26 17.42 -5.22
N TYR A 316 -4.47 16.44 -5.62
CA TYR A 316 -4.69 15.64 -6.82
C TYR A 316 -4.89 14.20 -6.38
N LEU A 317 -6.13 13.73 -6.38
CA LEU A 317 -6.50 12.37 -5.98
C LEU A 317 -6.84 11.48 -7.18
N ALA A 318 -7.31 12.09 -8.27
CA ALA A 318 -7.58 11.38 -9.50
C ALA A 318 -6.30 10.95 -10.22
N SER A 319 -6.26 9.70 -10.68
CA SER A 319 -5.17 9.21 -11.52
C SER A 319 -5.20 9.89 -12.89
N PRO A 320 -4.03 10.19 -13.49
CA PRO A 320 -3.95 10.72 -14.84
C PRO A 320 -4.58 9.79 -15.88
N VAL A 321 -5.12 10.36 -16.94
CA VAL A 321 -5.69 9.63 -18.08
C VAL A 321 -5.01 10.09 -19.37
N ILE A 322 -4.70 9.15 -20.26
CA ILE A 322 -4.17 9.41 -21.59
C ILE A 322 -5.29 9.37 -22.63
N ALA A 323 -5.37 10.41 -23.46
CA ALA A 323 -6.24 10.49 -24.62
C ALA A 323 -5.40 10.90 -25.84
N GLY A 324 -5.06 9.94 -26.69
CA GLY A 324 -4.11 10.16 -27.79
C GLY A 324 -2.73 10.60 -27.27
N ASN A 325 -2.28 11.77 -27.69
CA ASN A 325 -1.01 12.36 -27.24
C ASN A 325 -1.21 13.39 -26.11
N ARG A 326 -2.28 13.29 -25.35
CA ARG A 326 -2.62 14.23 -24.28
C ARG A 326 -2.84 13.51 -22.96
N LEU A 327 -2.31 14.08 -21.90
CA LEU A 327 -2.47 13.70 -20.51
C LEU A 327 -3.52 14.60 -19.86
N LEU A 328 -4.57 14.01 -19.33
CA LEU A 328 -5.61 14.69 -18.54
C LEU A 328 -5.30 14.50 -17.05
N LEU A 329 -5.39 15.61 -16.30
CA LEU A 329 -5.13 15.65 -14.85
C LEU A 329 -6.19 16.53 -14.20
N ALA A 330 -6.80 16.04 -13.12
CA ALA A 330 -7.85 16.76 -12.41
C ALA A 330 -7.45 17.04 -10.96
N SER A 331 -7.67 18.27 -10.48
CA SER A 331 -7.54 18.64 -9.08
C SER A 331 -8.87 18.52 -8.33
N GLU A 332 -8.85 18.49 -7.01
CA GLU A 332 -10.07 18.52 -6.19
C GLU A 332 -10.86 19.83 -6.32
N GLU A 333 -10.19 20.93 -6.66
CA GLU A 333 -10.85 22.22 -6.92
C GLU A 333 -11.56 22.28 -8.28
N GLY A 334 -11.57 21.17 -9.04
CA GLY A 334 -12.24 21.07 -10.33
C GLY A 334 -11.43 21.61 -11.51
N LEU A 335 -10.13 21.91 -11.32
CA LEU A 335 -9.27 22.29 -12.44
C LEU A 335 -8.89 21.06 -13.26
N LEU A 336 -9.22 21.08 -14.54
CA LEU A 336 -8.79 20.07 -15.50
C LEU A 336 -7.60 20.61 -16.31
N SER A 337 -6.46 19.95 -16.18
CA SER A 337 -5.24 20.28 -16.92
C SER A 337 -5.03 19.31 -18.08
N LEU A 338 -4.77 19.85 -19.27
CA LEU A 338 -4.47 19.08 -20.47
C LEU A 338 -3.03 19.34 -20.89
N VAL A 339 -2.19 18.31 -20.85
CA VAL A 339 -0.76 18.38 -21.13
C VAL A 339 -0.42 17.47 -22.31
N ARG A 340 0.39 17.95 -23.27
CA ARG A 340 0.91 17.09 -24.33
C ARG A 340 1.88 16.08 -23.74
N THR A 341 1.74 14.79 -24.10
CA THR A 341 2.72 13.76 -23.77
C THR A 341 4.02 13.94 -24.57
N GLY A 342 5.10 13.41 -24.06
CA GLY A 342 6.42 13.44 -24.68
C GLY A 342 7.50 14.04 -23.77
N ARG A 343 8.70 14.21 -24.35
CA ARG A 343 9.89 14.76 -23.68
C ARG A 343 9.89 16.27 -23.67
#